data_c682d58e5fea149df0c3ee41c08128a8
#
_entry.id   c682d58e5fea149df0c3ee41c08128a8
#
_cell.length_a   1.000
_cell.length_b   1.000
_cell.length_c   1.000
_cell.angle_alpha   90.00
_cell.angle_beta   90.00
_cell.angle_gamma   90.00
#
_symmetry.space_group_name_H-M   'P 1'
#
loop_
_entity.id
_entity.type
_entity.pdbx_description
1 polymer ?
#
loop_
_entity_poly.entity_id
_entity_poly.type
_entity_poly.pdbx_seq_one_letter_code
_entity_poly.pdbx_strand_id
1 'polypeptide(L)'
;MADFVMEAKHVYKTYGYKKTKLEKNPNQQNCVNAASIVEAVKDVSIKIKKGDIKLIFGPSGSGKSTFLRCMAMLEIPDKGEIYLGDECLTKPGVDLNKARARIGFVFQHIYLFRHLTALGNVELALRQVLKLPKEEARKRALAALAEVKVLDCINKYPSQMSGGQAQRVGIARAIARNPDIILLDEPTSALDPELTGEVIDTLRDLAREGTTMLIVSHEMPFAREVADEMIFYDEGTIVETGPPSLFFNAPNTDRAKKFMTRIINRTTKE
;
A
#
# COMPACT_ATOMS: atom_id res chain seq x y z
N MET A 1 24.55 -10.22 -2.62
CA MET A 1 23.30 -9.60 -3.10
C MET A 1 22.29 -9.76 -1.99
N ALA A 2 21.50 -8.71 -1.70
CA ALA A 2 20.47 -8.82 -0.69
C ALA A 2 19.51 -9.95 -1.04
N ASP A 3 19.16 -10.80 -0.06
CA ASP A 3 18.23 -11.92 -0.20
C ASP A 3 16.75 -11.43 -0.16
N PHE A 4 16.56 -10.13 -0.33
CA PHE A 4 15.25 -9.46 -0.25
C PHE A 4 15.16 -8.25 -1.19
N VAL A 5 13.92 -7.95 -1.61
CA VAL A 5 13.60 -6.76 -2.40
C VAL A 5 13.39 -5.56 -1.49
N MET A 6 12.69 -5.76 -0.37
CA MET A 6 12.42 -4.68 0.58
C MET A 6 12.44 -5.19 2.02
N GLU A 7 13.02 -4.41 2.92
CA GLU A 7 13.10 -4.76 4.35
C GLU A 7 12.86 -3.53 5.22
N ALA A 8 12.07 -3.68 6.27
CA ALA A 8 11.94 -2.74 7.37
C ALA A 8 12.56 -3.34 8.63
N LYS A 9 13.30 -2.53 9.40
CA LYS A 9 13.92 -2.91 10.67
C LYS A 9 13.57 -1.91 11.74
N HIS A 10 12.86 -2.37 12.77
CA HIS A 10 12.53 -1.60 13.96
C HIS A 10 11.94 -0.22 13.63
N VAL A 11 10.94 -0.19 12.73
CA VAL A 11 10.31 1.03 12.25
C VAL A 11 9.31 1.56 13.27
N TYR A 12 9.39 2.87 13.54
CA TYR A 12 8.47 3.61 14.41
C TYR A 12 7.92 4.84 13.70
N LYS A 13 6.65 5.14 13.94
CA LYS A 13 6.01 6.37 13.46
C LYS A 13 4.95 6.85 14.46
N THR A 14 5.09 8.12 14.85
CA THR A 14 4.21 8.77 15.83
C THR A 14 3.61 10.03 15.22
N TYR A 15 2.35 10.28 15.49
CA TYR A 15 1.67 11.53 15.15
C TYR A 15 1.26 12.26 16.42
N GLY A 16 1.27 13.59 16.36
CA GLY A 16 0.89 14.47 17.46
C GLY A 16 2.02 15.40 17.87
N TYR A 17 1.66 16.51 18.49
CA TYR A 17 2.62 17.49 19.00
C TYR A 17 2.86 17.26 20.48
N LYS A 18 4.13 17.03 20.89
CA LYS A 18 4.53 17.31 22.28
C LYS A 18 4.42 18.81 22.48
N LYS A 19 3.51 19.27 23.33
CA LYS A 19 3.54 20.65 23.80
C LYS A 19 4.87 20.87 24.52
N THR A 20 5.80 21.61 23.92
CA THR A 20 6.84 22.31 24.65
C THR A 20 6.13 23.25 25.62
N LYS A 21 6.57 23.23 26.91
CA LYS A 21 6.07 24.12 27.96
C LYS A 21 6.15 25.56 27.45
N LEU A 22 5.02 26.11 27.02
CA LEU A 22 4.88 27.56 26.88
C LEU A 22 4.59 28.13 28.28
N GLU A 23 5.27 29.20 28.59
CA GLU A 23 5.19 29.95 29.84
C GLU A 23 3.75 30.27 30.22
N LYS A 24 3.46 30.11 31.51
CA LYS A 24 2.16 30.35 32.12
C LYS A 24 1.79 31.81 31.97
N ASN A 25 0.84 32.12 31.13
CA ASN A 25 0.11 33.37 31.16
C ASN A 25 -1.19 33.13 31.95
N PRO A 26 -1.37 33.78 33.15
CA PRO A 26 -2.40 33.39 34.13
C PRO A 26 -3.85 33.73 33.71
N ASN A 27 -4.07 34.43 32.58
CA ASN A 27 -5.36 35.04 32.24
C ASN A 27 -6.05 34.47 30.98
N GLN A 28 -5.66 33.30 30.50
CA GLN A 28 -6.42 32.63 29.41
C GLN A 28 -6.84 31.23 29.83
N GLN A 29 -8.10 31.11 30.27
CA GLN A 29 -8.83 29.84 30.33
C GLN A 29 -9.13 29.36 28.90
N ASN A 30 -8.15 28.79 28.23
CA ASN A 30 -8.37 28.03 27.03
C ASN A 30 -8.24 26.55 27.39
N CYS A 31 -9.36 25.84 27.34
CA CYS A 31 -9.43 24.39 27.29
C CYS A 31 -8.65 23.90 26.07
N VAL A 32 -7.35 23.69 26.24
CA VAL A 32 -6.54 23.05 25.21
C VAL A 32 -6.54 21.56 25.52
N ASN A 33 -7.38 20.82 24.80
CA ASN A 33 -7.34 19.38 24.79
C ASN A 33 -5.88 18.94 24.64
N ALA A 34 -5.39 18.10 25.55
CA ALA A 34 -4.10 17.47 25.42
C ALA A 34 -4.06 16.75 24.08
N ALA A 35 -3.24 17.20 23.16
CA ALA A 35 -3.06 16.52 21.89
C ALA A 35 -2.55 15.10 22.19
N SER A 36 -3.37 14.11 21.93
CA SER A 36 -3.02 12.71 22.12
C SER A 36 -1.92 12.35 21.14
N ILE A 37 -0.80 11.88 21.64
CA ILE A 37 0.25 11.28 20.83
C ILE A 37 -0.28 9.91 20.38
N VAL A 38 -0.33 9.69 19.06
CA VAL A 38 -0.73 8.42 18.45
C VAL A 38 0.51 7.75 17.88
N GLU A 39 0.91 6.65 18.48
CA GLU A 39 1.98 5.79 17.95
C GLU A 39 1.38 4.87 16.90
N ALA A 40 1.43 5.26 15.64
CA ALA A 40 0.83 4.52 14.53
C ALA A 40 1.66 3.30 14.09
N VAL A 41 2.99 3.32 14.32
CA VAL A 41 3.90 2.20 14.05
C VAL A 41 4.84 2.07 15.24
N LYS A 42 4.93 0.86 15.81
CA LYS A 42 5.70 0.54 17.01
C LYS A 42 6.54 -0.70 16.76
N ASP A 43 7.84 -0.52 16.58
CA ASP A 43 8.81 -1.60 16.43
C ASP A 43 8.45 -2.65 15.35
N VAL A 44 8.09 -2.15 14.16
CA VAL A 44 7.69 -3.04 13.08
C VAL A 44 8.90 -3.44 12.22
N SER A 45 9.09 -4.76 12.07
CA SER A 45 10.11 -5.35 11.20
C SER A 45 9.46 -6.34 10.23
N ILE A 46 9.80 -6.23 8.93
CA ILE A 46 9.29 -7.11 7.87
C ILE A 46 10.35 -7.27 6.79
N LYS A 47 10.41 -8.43 6.19
CA LYS A 47 11.31 -8.74 5.07
C LYS A 47 10.51 -9.32 3.91
N ILE A 48 10.72 -8.81 2.69
CA ILE A 48 9.99 -9.18 1.48
C ILE A 48 11.00 -9.63 0.42
N LYS A 49 10.89 -10.86 -0.02
CA LYS A 49 11.73 -11.43 -1.09
C LYS A 49 11.13 -11.11 -2.45
N LYS A 50 11.91 -11.34 -3.50
CA LYS A 50 11.41 -11.21 -4.87
C LYS A 50 10.35 -12.27 -5.16
N GLY A 51 9.22 -11.82 -5.67
CA GLY A 51 8.05 -12.67 -5.95
C GLY A 51 7.14 -12.90 -4.75
N ASP A 52 7.55 -12.52 -3.51
CA ASP A 52 6.68 -12.66 -2.34
C ASP A 52 5.42 -11.77 -2.46
N ILE A 53 4.30 -12.33 -2.05
CA ILE A 53 3.05 -11.59 -1.85
C ILE A 53 2.72 -11.62 -0.36
N LYS A 54 2.90 -10.49 0.31
CA LYS A 54 2.55 -10.34 1.72
C LYS A 54 1.32 -9.48 1.89
N LEU A 55 0.39 -9.95 2.73
CA LEU A 55 -0.86 -9.24 2.97
C LEU A 55 -0.99 -8.84 4.43
N ILE A 56 -1.12 -7.54 4.67
CA ILE A 56 -1.36 -6.94 5.99
C ILE A 56 -2.86 -6.74 6.17
N PHE A 57 -3.39 -7.25 7.29
CA PHE A 57 -4.79 -7.08 7.66
C PHE A 57 -4.92 -6.76 9.16
N GLY A 58 -6.09 -6.29 9.58
CA GLY A 58 -6.32 -5.92 10.97
C GLY A 58 -7.31 -4.76 11.10
N PRO A 59 -7.67 -4.32 12.32
CA PRO A 59 -8.66 -3.28 12.56
C PRO A 59 -8.35 -1.97 11.84
N SER A 60 -9.40 -1.22 11.45
CA SER A 60 -9.24 0.15 10.95
C SER A 60 -8.59 1.03 12.02
N GLY A 61 -7.72 1.93 11.59
CA GLY A 61 -6.97 2.80 12.52
C GLY A 61 -5.80 2.13 13.25
N SER A 62 -5.49 0.85 12.98
CA SER A 62 -4.36 0.16 13.65
C SER A 62 -2.96 0.62 13.18
N GLY A 63 -2.86 1.42 12.09
CA GLY A 63 -1.58 1.92 11.58
C GLY A 63 -1.06 1.27 10.29
N LYS A 64 -1.80 0.34 9.67
CA LYS A 64 -1.40 -0.41 8.45
C LYS A 64 -1.00 0.52 7.30
N SER A 65 -1.87 1.47 6.93
CA SER A 65 -1.60 2.43 5.86
C SER A 65 -0.42 3.34 6.18
N THR A 66 -0.25 3.72 7.45
CA THR A 66 0.93 4.48 7.89
C THR A 66 2.21 3.69 7.70
N PHE A 67 2.22 2.42 8.12
CA PHE A 67 3.36 1.54 7.91
C PHE A 67 3.66 1.37 6.41
N LEU A 68 2.65 1.11 5.59
CA LEU A 68 2.81 0.98 4.14
C LEU A 68 3.40 2.25 3.50
N ARG A 69 2.96 3.44 3.95
CA ARG A 69 3.51 4.73 3.50
C ARG A 69 4.94 4.95 3.97
N CYS A 70 5.30 4.47 5.16
CA CYS A 70 6.69 4.46 5.59
C CYS A 70 7.55 3.59 4.68
N MET A 71 7.08 2.38 4.31
CA MET A 71 7.77 1.49 3.36
C MET A 71 8.03 2.19 2.03
N ALA A 72 7.08 2.99 1.52
CA ALA A 72 7.24 3.78 0.30
C ALA A 72 8.07 5.06 0.50
N MET A 73 8.54 5.36 1.71
CA MET A 73 9.15 6.66 2.08
C MET A 73 8.24 7.87 1.75
N LEU A 74 6.93 7.67 1.64
CA LEU A 74 5.93 8.74 1.55
C LEU A 74 5.73 9.41 2.91
N GLU A 75 5.85 8.62 3.98
CA GLU A 75 5.98 9.07 5.36
C GLU A 75 7.38 8.71 5.85
N ILE A 76 8.10 9.68 6.40
CA ILE A 76 9.41 9.41 6.97
C ILE A 76 9.25 8.78 8.35
N PRO A 77 9.78 7.59 8.62
CA PRO A 77 9.73 6.99 9.95
C PRO A 77 10.51 7.82 10.96
N ASP A 78 10.08 7.81 12.21
CA ASP A 78 10.77 8.55 13.29
C ASP A 78 12.03 7.80 13.77
N LYS A 79 12.00 6.46 13.66
CA LYS A 79 13.13 5.56 13.96
C LYS A 79 13.04 4.31 13.09
N GLY A 80 14.16 3.58 13.00
CA GLY A 80 14.29 2.36 12.24
C GLY A 80 14.87 2.57 10.86
N GLU A 81 15.03 1.49 10.14
CA GLU A 81 15.66 1.49 8.83
C GLU A 81 14.75 0.82 7.81
N ILE A 82 14.70 1.39 6.60
CA ILE A 82 13.99 0.82 5.44
C ILE A 82 15.00 0.63 4.33
N TYR A 83 15.03 -0.58 3.78
CA TYR A 83 15.93 -0.96 2.70
C TYR A 83 15.14 -1.30 1.44
N LEU A 84 15.68 -0.92 0.29
CA LEU A 84 15.25 -1.37 -1.03
C LEU A 84 16.45 -2.04 -1.72
N GLY A 85 16.48 -3.37 -1.74
CA GLY A 85 17.69 -4.12 -2.01
C GLY A 85 18.77 -3.80 -0.98
N ASP A 86 19.99 -3.47 -1.45
CA ASP A 86 21.10 -3.12 -0.57
C ASP A 86 21.10 -1.64 -0.12
N GLU A 87 20.17 -0.81 -0.63
CA GLU A 87 20.12 0.62 -0.36
C GLU A 87 19.24 0.94 0.86
N CYS A 88 19.81 1.53 1.92
CA CYS A 88 19.06 1.99 3.10
C CYS A 88 18.45 3.38 2.84
N LEU A 89 17.12 3.43 2.64
CA LEU A 89 16.38 4.62 2.26
C LEU A 89 16.26 5.66 3.36
N THR A 90 16.42 5.26 4.62
CA THR A 90 16.33 6.16 5.78
C THR A 90 17.65 6.87 6.11
N LYS A 91 18.73 6.56 5.41
CA LYS A 91 20.02 7.26 5.60
C LYS A 91 19.99 8.67 4.98
N PRO A 92 20.66 9.63 5.62
CA PRO A 92 20.82 10.96 5.06
C PRO A 92 21.50 10.94 3.68
N GLY A 93 21.02 11.80 2.76
CA GLY A 93 21.64 11.95 1.44
C GLY A 93 21.16 10.97 0.35
N VAL A 94 20.27 10.04 0.67
CA VAL A 94 19.65 9.14 -0.31
C VAL A 94 18.71 9.93 -1.23
N ASP A 95 18.80 9.67 -2.55
CA ASP A 95 17.88 10.23 -3.54
C ASP A 95 16.54 9.46 -3.49
N LEU A 96 15.64 9.90 -2.63
CA LEU A 96 14.32 9.30 -2.46
C LEU A 96 13.48 9.30 -3.75
N ASN A 97 13.74 10.21 -4.70
CA ASN A 97 13.01 10.20 -5.98
C ASN A 97 13.40 9.00 -6.83
N LYS A 98 14.70 8.66 -6.86
CA LYS A 98 15.18 7.44 -7.53
C LYS A 98 14.67 6.19 -6.85
N ALA A 99 14.68 6.14 -5.52
CA ALA A 99 14.16 5.01 -4.76
C ALA A 99 12.65 4.81 -5.02
N ARG A 100 11.84 5.89 -4.92
CA ARG A 100 10.39 5.85 -5.20
C ARG A 100 10.07 5.48 -6.66
N ALA A 101 10.96 5.75 -7.60
CA ALA A 101 10.78 5.31 -8.99
C ALA A 101 10.75 3.79 -9.13
N ARG A 102 11.44 3.07 -8.22
CA ARG A 102 11.51 1.61 -8.13
C ARG A 102 10.38 0.99 -7.29
N ILE A 103 9.53 1.80 -6.66
CA ILE A 103 8.41 1.37 -5.83
C ILE A 103 7.11 1.78 -6.52
N GLY A 104 6.26 0.81 -6.90
CA GLY A 104 4.88 1.07 -7.29
C GLY A 104 4.05 1.36 -6.05
N PHE A 105 3.20 2.40 -6.07
CA PHE A 105 2.26 2.65 -4.98
C PHE A 105 0.86 2.87 -5.53
N VAL A 106 -0.10 2.10 -4.99
CA VAL A 106 -1.53 2.19 -5.29
C VAL A 106 -2.25 2.63 -4.02
N PHE A 107 -2.90 3.78 -4.08
CA PHE A 107 -3.59 4.38 -2.94
C PHE A 107 -5.02 3.83 -2.79
N GLN A 108 -5.56 3.90 -1.59
CA GLN A 108 -6.95 3.60 -1.26
C GLN A 108 -7.93 4.45 -2.08
N HIS A 109 -7.64 5.75 -2.23
CA HIS A 109 -8.38 6.63 -3.12
C HIS A 109 -7.72 6.69 -4.49
N ILE A 110 -8.54 6.74 -5.52
CA ILE A 110 -8.09 6.76 -6.92
C ILE A 110 -7.58 8.16 -7.26
N TYR A 111 -6.27 8.39 -7.10
CA TYR A 111 -5.64 9.68 -7.40
C TYR A 111 -5.18 9.75 -8.87
N LEU A 112 -6.13 9.77 -9.80
CA LEU A 112 -5.83 10.09 -11.20
C LEU A 112 -5.89 11.60 -11.43
N PHE A 113 -5.04 12.08 -12.32
CA PHE A 113 -5.08 13.46 -12.80
C PHE A 113 -6.33 13.67 -13.64
N ARG A 114 -7.29 14.46 -13.15
CA ARG A 114 -8.62 14.63 -13.75
C ARG A 114 -8.59 15.25 -15.15
N HIS A 115 -7.57 16.03 -15.46
CA HIS A 115 -7.36 16.69 -16.75
C HIS A 115 -6.59 15.84 -17.77
N LEU A 116 -6.22 14.61 -17.42
CA LEU A 116 -5.54 13.65 -18.29
C LEU A 116 -6.44 12.44 -18.55
N THR A 117 -6.31 11.88 -19.74
CA THR A 117 -6.94 10.59 -20.10
C THR A 117 -6.28 9.44 -19.33
N ALA A 118 -6.83 8.22 -19.42
CA ALA A 118 -6.20 7.03 -18.86
C ALA A 118 -4.76 6.87 -19.35
N LEU A 119 -4.55 6.93 -20.67
CA LEU A 119 -3.23 6.88 -21.26
C LEU A 119 -2.32 7.99 -20.76
N GLY A 120 -2.82 9.23 -20.71
CA GLY A 120 -2.08 10.39 -20.22
C GLY A 120 -1.62 10.25 -18.76
N ASN A 121 -2.44 9.64 -17.89
CA ASN A 121 -2.10 9.37 -16.50
C ASN A 121 -0.92 8.41 -16.36
N VAL A 122 -0.82 7.40 -17.21
CA VAL A 122 0.28 6.43 -17.19
C VAL A 122 1.52 7.01 -17.88
N GLU A 123 1.37 7.64 -19.06
CA GLU A 123 2.48 8.26 -19.80
C GLU A 123 3.19 9.34 -18.97
N LEU A 124 2.44 10.15 -18.19
CA LEU A 124 3.02 11.21 -17.38
C LEU A 124 4.08 10.69 -16.41
N ALA A 125 3.78 9.58 -15.72
CA ALA A 125 4.73 8.97 -14.79
C ALA A 125 6.02 8.52 -15.49
N LEU A 126 5.90 7.91 -16.65
CA LEU A 126 7.03 7.43 -17.44
C LEU A 126 7.91 8.58 -17.97
N ARG A 127 7.28 9.66 -18.45
CA ARG A 127 7.98 10.82 -18.99
C ARG A 127 8.62 11.68 -17.91
N GLN A 128 7.94 11.91 -16.80
CA GLN A 128 8.42 12.82 -15.76
C GLN A 128 9.42 12.14 -14.81
N VAL A 129 9.17 10.87 -14.44
CA VAL A 129 10.02 10.14 -13.49
C VAL A 129 11.16 9.43 -14.18
N LEU A 130 10.89 8.65 -15.24
CA LEU A 130 11.91 7.88 -15.95
C LEU A 130 12.54 8.65 -17.12
N LYS A 131 12.05 9.87 -17.42
CA LYS A 131 12.53 10.72 -18.52
C LYS A 131 12.52 10.04 -19.88
N LEU A 132 11.59 9.10 -20.10
CA LEU A 132 11.49 8.37 -21.37
C LEU A 132 11.04 9.30 -22.52
N PRO A 133 11.52 9.06 -23.73
CA PRO A 133 10.99 9.68 -24.94
C PRO A 133 9.49 9.39 -25.10
N LYS A 134 8.76 10.30 -25.75
CA LYS A 134 7.28 10.23 -25.87
C LYS A 134 6.80 8.89 -26.42
N GLU A 135 7.41 8.40 -27.51
CA GLU A 135 6.99 7.16 -28.17
C GLU A 135 7.24 5.93 -27.28
N GLU A 136 8.37 5.88 -26.59
CA GLU A 136 8.68 4.79 -25.64
C GLU A 136 7.72 4.81 -24.43
N ALA A 137 7.48 6.00 -23.88
CA ALA A 137 6.51 6.17 -22.78
C ALA A 137 5.11 5.71 -23.19
N ARG A 138 4.67 6.08 -24.42
CA ARG A 138 3.38 5.67 -24.96
C ARG A 138 3.30 4.14 -25.13
N LYS A 139 4.33 3.52 -25.70
CA LYS A 139 4.39 2.06 -25.87
C LYS A 139 4.26 1.33 -24.54
N ARG A 140 5.04 1.73 -23.52
CA ARG A 140 4.98 1.13 -22.18
C ARG A 140 3.64 1.40 -21.48
N ALA A 141 3.08 2.60 -21.63
CA ALA A 141 1.78 2.92 -21.06
C ALA A 141 0.67 2.05 -21.64
N LEU A 142 0.66 1.86 -22.96
CA LEU A 142 -0.31 0.97 -23.62
C LEU A 142 -0.14 -0.49 -23.18
N ALA A 143 1.09 -0.97 -23.03
CA ALA A 143 1.35 -2.33 -22.52
C ALA A 143 0.79 -2.50 -21.09
N ALA A 144 1.07 -1.57 -20.19
CA ALA A 144 0.55 -1.62 -18.80
C ALA A 144 -0.99 -1.52 -18.75
N LEU A 145 -1.62 -0.72 -19.62
CA LEU A 145 -3.08 -0.62 -19.71
C LEU A 145 -3.70 -1.92 -20.27
N ALA A 146 -3.00 -2.59 -21.19
CA ALA A 146 -3.41 -3.91 -21.70
C ALA A 146 -3.36 -4.98 -20.60
N GLU A 147 -2.27 -5.00 -19.82
CA GLU A 147 -2.06 -5.93 -18.71
C GLU A 147 -3.20 -5.86 -17.67
N VAL A 148 -3.67 -4.66 -17.35
CA VAL A 148 -4.82 -4.47 -16.45
C VAL A 148 -6.18 -4.45 -17.16
N LYS A 149 -6.26 -4.81 -18.43
CA LYS A 149 -7.50 -4.99 -19.24
C LYS A 149 -8.38 -3.73 -19.31
N VAL A 150 -7.77 -2.55 -19.58
CA VAL A 150 -8.50 -1.26 -19.72
C VAL A 150 -8.13 -0.50 -21.00
N LEU A 151 -7.82 -1.20 -22.07
CA LEU A 151 -7.53 -0.57 -23.37
C LEU A 151 -8.72 0.18 -23.97
N ASP A 152 -9.95 -0.22 -23.63
CA ASP A 152 -11.19 0.47 -24.02
C ASP A 152 -11.34 1.86 -23.42
N CYS A 153 -10.54 2.16 -22.38
CA CYS A 153 -10.58 3.43 -21.63
C CYS A 153 -9.43 4.38 -21.95
N ILE A 154 -8.51 4.06 -22.87
CA ILE A 154 -7.27 4.83 -23.08
C ILE A 154 -7.48 6.33 -23.32
N ASN A 155 -8.58 6.71 -23.98
CA ASN A 155 -8.96 8.08 -24.31
C ASN A 155 -9.98 8.69 -23.34
N LYS A 156 -10.47 7.92 -22.35
CA LYS A 156 -11.43 8.41 -21.36
C LYS A 156 -10.74 9.20 -20.26
N TYR A 157 -11.38 10.26 -19.78
CA TYR A 157 -11.01 10.98 -18.59
C TYR A 157 -11.54 10.26 -17.33
N PRO A 158 -10.97 10.48 -16.13
CA PRO A 158 -11.42 9.84 -14.89
C PRO A 158 -12.92 9.95 -14.63
N SER A 159 -13.56 11.07 -15.00
CA SER A 159 -15.00 11.28 -14.86
C SER A 159 -15.87 10.44 -15.80
N GLN A 160 -15.27 9.77 -16.78
CA GLN A 160 -15.94 8.93 -17.78
C GLN A 160 -15.68 7.43 -17.54
N MET A 161 -15.00 7.08 -16.47
CA MET A 161 -14.65 5.71 -16.11
C MET A 161 -15.48 5.22 -14.92
N SER A 162 -15.72 3.91 -14.85
CA SER A 162 -16.16 3.28 -13.60
C SER A 162 -15.06 3.35 -12.53
N GLY A 163 -15.43 3.19 -11.27
CA GLY A 163 -14.46 3.12 -10.18
C GLY A 163 -13.41 2.03 -10.41
N GLY A 164 -13.84 0.83 -10.84
CA GLY A 164 -12.95 -0.29 -11.14
C GLY A 164 -12.00 0.02 -12.32
N GLN A 165 -12.51 0.64 -13.39
CA GLN A 165 -11.65 1.09 -14.51
C GLN A 165 -10.60 2.10 -14.04
N ALA A 166 -11.01 3.11 -13.28
CA ALA A 166 -10.09 4.13 -12.77
C ALA A 166 -9.05 3.53 -11.81
N GLN A 167 -9.43 2.59 -10.96
CA GLN A 167 -8.49 1.88 -10.08
C GLN A 167 -7.48 1.05 -10.87
N ARG A 168 -7.93 0.31 -11.89
CA ARG A 168 -7.02 -0.45 -12.77
C ARG A 168 -6.07 0.46 -13.54
N VAL A 169 -6.50 1.65 -13.97
CA VAL A 169 -5.58 2.67 -14.52
C VAL A 169 -4.57 3.12 -13.48
N GLY A 170 -4.96 3.26 -12.21
CA GLY A 170 -4.04 3.54 -11.10
C GLY A 170 -2.99 2.44 -10.90
N ILE A 171 -3.40 1.17 -11.02
CA ILE A 171 -2.49 0.01 -11.00
C ILE A 171 -1.57 0.04 -12.23
N ALA A 172 -2.10 0.26 -13.44
CA ALA A 172 -1.29 0.39 -14.65
C ALA A 172 -0.21 1.46 -14.51
N ARG A 173 -0.54 2.62 -13.93
CA ARG A 173 0.42 3.69 -13.64
C ARG A 173 1.54 3.24 -12.70
N ALA A 174 1.24 2.38 -11.73
CA ALA A 174 2.24 1.83 -10.81
C ALA A 174 3.15 0.82 -11.50
N ILE A 175 2.59 -0.14 -12.27
CA ILE A 175 3.36 -1.22 -12.93
C ILE A 175 4.14 -0.75 -14.15
N ALA A 176 3.67 0.26 -14.89
CA ALA A 176 4.31 0.75 -16.13
C ALA A 176 5.78 1.13 -15.97
N ARG A 177 6.20 1.48 -14.76
CA ARG A 177 7.59 1.83 -14.42
C ARG A 177 8.49 0.62 -14.21
N ASN A 178 7.92 -0.59 -14.24
CA ASN A 178 8.60 -1.85 -13.92
C ASN A 178 9.26 -1.78 -12.51
N PRO A 179 8.47 -1.57 -11.46
CA PRO A 179 8.98 -1.43 -10.10
C PRO A 179 9.50 -2.75 -9.54
N ASP A 180 10.40 -2.69 -8.56
CA ASP A 180 10.90 -3.86 -7.85
C ASP A 180 9.82 -4.48 -6.93
N ILE A 181 8.91 -3.64 -6.42
CA ILE A 181 7.79 -4.00 -5.55
C ILE A 181 6.61 -3.06 -5.76
N ILE A 182 5.39 -3.60 -5.58
CA ILE A 182 4.15 -2.81 -5.56
C ILE A 182 3.57 -2.82 -4.15
N LEU A 183 3.30 -1.64 -3.62
CA LEU A 183 2.65 -1.41 -2.34
C LEU A 183 1.21 -0.97 -2.60
N LEU A 184 0.23 -1.71 -2.08
CA LEU A 184 -1.19 -1.46 -2.31
C LEU A 184 -1.90 -1.16 -0.98
N ASP A 185 -2.45 0.04 -0.85
CA ASP A 185 -3.18 0.49 0.34
C ASP A 185 -4.69 0.37 0.09
N GLU A 186 -5.30 -0.74 0.54
CA GLU A 186 -6.74 -1.02 0.41
C GLU A 186 -7.31 -0.75 -1.00
N PRO A 187 -6.80 -1.42 -2.05
CA PRO A 187 -7.07 -1.05 -3.46
C PRO A 187 -8.54 -1.23 -3.89
N THR A 188 -9.37 -1.88 -3.09
CA THR A 188 -10.79 -2.16 -3.38
C THR A 188 -11.77 -1.42 -2.48
N SER A 189 -11.31 -0.81 -1.38
CA SER A 189 -12.20 -0.28 -0.33
C SER A 189 -13.07 0.92 -0.75
N ALA A 190 -12.71 1.61 -1.83
CA ALA A 190 -13.47 2.73 -2.38
C ALA A 190 -14.38 2.32 -3.56
N LEU A 191 -14.57 1.01 -3.78
CA LEU A 191 -15.34 0.46 -4.91
C LEU A 191 -16.60 -0.24 -4.43
N ASP A 192 -17.60 -0.24 -5.32
CA ASP A 192 -18.78 -1.09 -5.14
C ASP A 192 -18.40 -2.58 -5.24
N PRO A 193 -19.12 -3.50 -4.56
CA PRO A 193 -18.81 -4.92 -4.58
C PRO A 193 -18.72 -5.54 -5.98
N GLU A 194 -19.57 -5.09 -6.91
CA GLU A 194 -19.56 -5.58 -8.30
C GLU A 194 -18.25 -5.21 -9.04
N LEU A 195 -17.67 -4.04 -8.74
CA LEU A 195 -16.43 -3.56 -9.36
C LEU A 195 -15.16 -4.09 -8.66
N THR A 196 -15.29 -4.53 -7.42
CA THR A 196 -14.20 -5.12 -6.64
C THR A 196 -13.61 -6.35 -7.32
N GLY A 197 -14.48 -7.21 -7.90
CA GLY A 197 -14.07 -8.43 -8.60
C GLY A 197 -13.04 -8.17 -9.72
N GLU A 198 -13.28 -7.17 -10.58
CA GLU A 198 -12.39 -6.84 -11.69
C GLU A 198 -10.98 -6.39 -11.23
N VAL A 199 -10.90 -5.66 -10.10
CA VAL A 199 -9.62 -5.23 -9.52
C VAL A 199 -8.90 -6.42 -8.89
N ILE A 200 -9.62 -7.28 -8.16
CA ILE A 200 -9.09 -8.50 -7.57
C ILE A 200 -8.53 -9.44 -8.65
N ASP A 201 -9.24 -9.63 -9.76
CA ASP A 201 -8.75 -10.44 -10.88
C ASP A 201 -7.47 -9.87 -11.49
N THR A 202 -7.37 -8.56 -11.62
CA THR A 202 -6.13 -7.89 -12.05
C THR A 202 -4.97 -8.19 -11.09
N LEU A 203 -5.21 -8.11 -9.78
CA LEU A 203 -4.17 -8.40 -8.78
C LEU A 203 -3.78 -9.89 -8.77
N ARG A 204 -4.73 -10.80 -9.04
CA ARG A 204 -4.44 -12.23 -9.22
C ARG A 204 -3.53 -12.49 -10.42
N ASP A 205 -3.80 -11.81 -11.53
CA ASP A 205 -2.99 -11.96 -12.74
C ASP A 205 -1.56 -11.48 -12.48
N LEU A 206 -1.37 -10.30 -11.85
CA LEU A 206 -0.06 -9.80 -11.43
C LEU A 206 0.66 -10.75 -10.46
N ALA A 207 -0.08 -11.39 -9.56
CA ALA A 207 0.45 -12.40 -8.64
C ALA A 207 1.02 -13.60 -9.39
N ARG A 208 0.26 -14.12 -10.37
CA ARG A 208 0.67 -15.26 -11.22
C ARG A 208 1.90 -14.96 -12.07
N GLU A 209 2.09 -13.70 -12.45
CA GLU A 209 3.27 -13.24 -13.19
C GLU A 209 4.51 -13.05 -12.30
N GLY A 210 4.40 -13.31 -10.99
CA GLY A 210 5.51 -13.22 -10.03
C GLY A 210 5.84 -11.81 -9.57
N THR A 211 4.89 -10.88 -9.67
CA THR A 211 5.04 -9.51 -9.18
C THR A 211 5.17 -9.50 -7.66
N THR A 212 6.21 -8.87 -7.12
CA THR A 212 6.39 -8.70 -5.67
C THR A 212 5.40 -7.69 -5.14
N MET A 213 4.60 -8.05 -4.13
CA MET A 213 3.54 -7.17 -3.59
C MET A 213 3.51 -7.17 -2.06
N LEU A 214 3.27 -5.96 -1.48
CA LEU A 214 2.83 -5.81 -0.10
C LEU A 214 1.47 -5.12 -0.13
N ILE A 215 0.44 -5.80 0.36
CA ILE A 215 -0.95 -5.42 0.19
C ILE A 215 -1.57 -5.20 1.57
N VAL A 216 -2.19 -4.04 1.80
CA VAL A 216 -3.13 -3.84 2.90
C VAL A 216 -4.53 -4.11 2.35
N SER A 217 -5.23 -5.12 2.87
CA SER A 217 -6.57 -5.47 2.39
C SER A 217 -7.42 -6.14 3.46
N HIS A 218 -8.73 -6.04 3.26
CA HIS A 218 -9.76 -6.77 4.01
C HIS A 218 -10.39 -7.91 3.20
N GLU A 219 -9.94 -8.12 1.95
CA GLU A 219 -10.43 -9.14 1.03
C GLU A 219 -9.85 -10.52 1.38
N MET A 220 -10.49 -11.19 2.34
CA MET A 220 -9.99 -12.47 2.85
C MET A 220 -9.98 -13.61 1.81
N PRO A 221 -10.99 -13.76 0.92
CA PRO A 221 -10.93 -14.77 -0.15
C PRO A 221 -9.70 -14.60 -1.05
N PHE A 222 -9.41 -13.37 -1.45
CA PHE A 222 -8.22 -13.01 -2.22
C PHE A 222 -6.93 -13.32 -1.45
N ALA A 223 -6.86 -12.90 -0.17
CA ALA A 223 -5.71 -13.18 0.69
C ALA A 223 -5.39 -14.67 0.78
N ARG A 224 -6.43 -15.51 0.93
CA ARG A 224 -6.29 -16.96 1.02
C ARG A 224 -5.71 -17.59 -0.25
N GLU A 225 -6.03 -17.01 -1.41
CA GLU A 225 -5.65 -17.54 -2.71
C GLU A 225 -4.21 -17.16 -3.11
N VAL A 226 -3.80 -15.92 -2.84
CA VAL A 226 -2.58 -15.36 -3.44
C VAL A 226 -1.47 -15.05 -2.45
N ALA A 227 -1.76 -14.87 -1.15
CA ALA A 227 -0.73 -14.47 -0.21
C ALA A 227 0.18 -15.65 0.17
N ASP A 228 1.50 -15.44 0.12
CA ASP A 228 2.48 -16.36 0.69
C ASP A 228 2.51 -16.24 2.21
N GLU A 229 2.34 -15.01 2.71
CA GLU A 229 2.30 -14.71 4.13
C GLU A 229 1.25 -13.64 4.43
N MET A 230 0.47 -13.87 5.48
CA MET A 230 -0.45 -12.91 6.06
C MET A 230 0.12 -12.34 7.36
N ILE A 231 -0.12 -11.05 7.60
CA ILE A 231 0.40 -10.28 8.73
C ILE A 231 -0.77 -9.63 9.44
N PHE A 232 -1.09 -10.11 10.64
CA PHE A 232 -2.11 -9.49 11.49
C PHE A 232 -1.51 -8.30 12.22
N TYR A 233 -2.01 -7.11 11.92
CA TYR A 233 -1.51 -5.83 12.42
C TYR A 233 -2.54 -5.18 13.33
N ASP A 234 -2.17 -4.85 14.56
CA ASP A 234 -3.06 -4.20 15.52
C ASP A 234 -2.28 -3.26 16.45
N GLU A 235 -2.90 -2.14 16.84
CA GLU A 235 -2.35 -1.13 17.76
C GLU A 235 -0.90 -0.70 17.46
N GLY A 236 -0.56 -0.60 16.17
CA GLY A 236 0.76 -0.17 15.70
C GLY A 236 1.81 -1.27 15.62
N THR A 237 1.47 -2.53 15.90
CA THR A 237 2.42 -3.65 15.94
C THR A 237 1.99 -4.82 15.06
N ILE A 238 2.94 -5.65 14.66
CA ILE A 238 2.66 -6.97 14.12
C ILE A 238 2.36 -7.91 15.28
N VAL A 239 1.14 -8.43 15.33
CA VAL A 239 0.68 -9.34 16.40
C VAL A 239 0.97 -10.80 16.06
N GLU A 240 0.77 -11.15 14.78
CA GLU A 240 0.94 -12.52 14.31
C GLU A 240 1.27 -12.53 12.82
N THR A 241 2.16 -13.44 12.39
CA THR A 241 2.47 -13.66 10.98
C THR A 241 2.42 -15.14 10.66
N GLY A 242 2.09 -15.48 9.45
CA GLY A 242 2.10 -16.87 8.98
C GLY A 242 1.39 -17.07 7.64
N PRO A 243 1.37 -18.31 7.15
CA PRO A 243 0.67 -18.62 5.91
C PRO A 243 -0.85 -18.40 6.07
N PRO A 244 -1.59 -18.18 4.97
CA PRO A 244 -3.04 -18.02 5.03
C PRO A 244 -3.75 -19.14 5.81
N SER A 245 -3.32 -20.39 5.66
CA SER A 245 -3.89 -21.54 6.36
C SER A 245 -3.90 -21.40 7.89
N LEU A 246 -2.92 -20.73 8.47
CA LEU A 246 -2.87 -20.45 9.90
C LEU A 246 -4.08 -19.61 10.34
N PHE A 247 -4.31 -18.49 9.66
CA PHE A 247 -5.36 -17.54 10.04
C PHE A 247 -6.78 -18.06 9.78
N PHE A 248 -6.96 -18.85 8.71
CA PHE A 248 -8.27 -19.41 8.39
C PHE A 248 -8.65 -20.64 9.21
N ASN A 249 -7.67 -21.42 9.70
CA ASN A 249 -7.95 -22.64 10.45
C ASN A 249 -7.79 -22.46 11.96
N ALA A 250 -6.64 -21.97 12.42
CA ALA A 250 -6.33 -21.88 13.85
C ALA A 250 -5.29 -20.80 14.14
N PRO A 251 -5.68 -19.51 14.16
CA PRO A 251 -4.79 -18.43 14.59
C PRO A 251 -4.26 -18.69 15.99
N ASN A 252 -2.99 -18.35 16.26
CA ASN A 252 -2.36 -18.62 17.56
C ASN A 252 -2.82 -17.64 18.64
N THR A 253 -2.90 -16.36 18.31
CA THR A 253 -3.22 -15.31 19.28
C THR A 253 -4.72 -15.14 19.46
N ASP A 254 -5.18 -14.90 20.69
CA ASP A 254 -6.59 -14.65 20.98
C ASP A 254 -7.13 -13.41 20.25
N ARG A 255 -6.25 -12.44 20.01
CA ARG A 255 -6.61 -11.23 19.29
C ARG A 255 -6.89 -11.51 17.80
N ALA A 256 -6.05 -12.31 17.14
CA ALA A 256 -6.29 -12.76 15.77
C ALA A 256 -7.52 -13.65 15.66
N LYS A 257 -7.72 -14.61 16.60
CA LYS A 257 -8.94 -15.44 16.67
C LYS A 257 -10.21 -14.61 16.69
N LYS A 258 -10.30 -13.65 17.63
CA LYS A 258 -11.45 -12.76 17.76
C LYS A 258 -11.70 -11.94 16.51
N PHE A 259 -10.64 -11.47 15.85
CA PHE A 259 -10.74 -10.68 14.64
C PHE A 259 -11.22 -11.54 13.45
N MET A 260 -10.58 -12.71 13.22
CA MET A 260 -10.94 -13.62 12.14
C MET A 260 -12.37 -14.14 12.27
N THR A 261 -12.82 -14.52 13.49
CA THR A 261 -14.20 -14.94 13.72
C THR A 261 -15.23 -13.87 13.31
N ARG A 262 -14.94 -12.59 13.57
CA ARG A 262 -15.82 -11.48 13.16
C ARG A 262 -15.89 -11.33 11.64
N ILE A 263 -14.77 -11.50 10.94
CA ILE A 263 -14.73 -11.38 9.49
C ILE A 263 -15.45 -12.56 8.84
N ILE A 264 -15.12 -13.79 9.22
CA ILE A 264 -15.71 -15.00 8.65
C ILE A 264 -17.24 -14.99 8.83
N ASN A 265 -17.72 -14.62 10.00
CA ASN A 265 -19.16 -14.53 10.27
C ASN A 265 -19.88 -13.42 9.48
N ARG A 266 -19.19 -12.40 8.99
CA ARG A 266 -19.77 -11.41 8.08
C ARG A 266 -19.90 -11.96 6.67
N THR A 267 -18.86 -12.62 6.17
CA THR A 267 -18.82 -13.19 4.81
C THR A 267 -19.82 -14.37 4.63
N THR A 268 -20.24 -15.02 5.72
CA THR A 268 -21.23 -16.14 5.66
C THR A 268 -22.68 -15.66 5.71
N LYS A 269 -22.93 -14.37 5.94
CA LYS A 269 -24.29 -13.77 6.04
C LYS A 269 -24.68 -12.94 4.82
N GLU A 270 -23.77 -12.75 3.87
CA GLU A 270 -24.01 -12.23 2.52
C GLU A 270 -24.12 -13.38 1.50
#